data_e55c6d652a16e59770904e027c863c06
#
_entry.id   e55c6d652a16e59770904e027c863c06
#
_cell.length_a   1.000
_cell.length_b   1.000
_cell.length_c   1.000
_cell.angle_alpha   90.00
_cell.angle_beta   90.00
_cell.angle_gamma   90.00
#
_symmetry.space_group_name_H-M   'P 1'
#
loop_
_entity.id
_entity.type
_entity.pdbx_description
1 polymer ?
#
loop_
_entity_poly.entity_id
_entity_poly.type
_entity_poly.pdbx_seq_one_letter_code
_entity_poly.pdbx_strand_id
1 'polypeptide(L)'
;GTERVEILSELSRAQDTSQYIKSVYTAEGWVDRAAVVQLELESDADVQLREYQEPGSIVIRLTPAENRLDTIYSLRTLSADSPEALRSMAAPEEGARLLRDNAGRLFVELGQYDPREKAERAAGDRGAAGLIVERRTGNNVPVCYETEEAYQSAVLLDGYNELLQTTVEVEPILAFLEEHLAGASAEVQDTMLRGLTGFLDGNEAGLDWERI
;
A
#
# COMPACT_ATOMS: atom_id res chain seq x y z
N GLY A 1 -20.47 18.32 19.14
CA GLY A 1 -20.84 17.06 19.76
C GLY A 1 -21.96 16.34 19.05
N THR A 2 -23.16 16.91 18.97
CA THR A 2 -24.37 16.22 18.47
C THR A 2 -24.30 15.96 16.94
N GLU A 3 -23.92 16.95 16.16
CA GLU A 3 -23.80 16.84 14.70
C GLU A 3 -22.83 15.74 14.24
N ARG A 4 -21.72 15.55 14.96
CA ARG A 4 -20.76 14.49 14.65
C ARG A 4 -21.36 13.09 14.84
N VAL A 5 -22.16 12.91 15.89
CA VAL A 5 -22.85 11.63 16.18
C VAL A 5 -23.88 11.32 15.09
N GLU A 6 -24.57 12.31 14.57
CA GLU A 6 -25.56 12.16 13.50
C GLU A 6 -24.88 11.73 12.18
N ILE A 7 -23.80 12.39 11.76
CA ILE A 7 -23.05 12.02 10.54
C ILE A 7 -22.54 10.57 10.62
N LEU A 8 -21.93 10.17 11.72
CA LEU A 8 -21.45 8.80 11.88
C LEU A 8 -22.57 7.77 11.87
N SER A 9 -23.71 8.11 12.47
CA SER A 9 -24.90 7.26 12.47
C SER A 9 -25.49 7.07 11.08
N GLU A 10 -25.53 8.13 10.27
CA GLU A 10 -25.99 8.07 8.89
C GLU A 10 -25.03 7.25 8.00
N LEU A 11 -23.72 7.46 8.15
CA LEU A 11 -22.71 6.72 7.40
C LEU A 11 -22.68 5.23 7.77
N SER A 12 -22.89 4.88 9.05
CA SER A 12 -23.02 3.49 9.47
C SER A 12 -24.24 2.82 8.84
N ARG A 13 -25.38 3.51 8.76
CA ARG A 13 -26.56 3.00 8.06
C ARG A 13 -26.31 2.84 6.55
N ALA A 14 -25.56 3.77 5.94
CA ALA A 14 -25.17 3.68 4.54
C ALA A 14 -24.25 2.47 4.30
N GLN A 15 -23.35 2.15 5.21
CA GLN A 15 -22.52 0.95 5.17
C GLN A 15 -23.40 -0.32 5.17
N ASP A 16 -24.38 -0.43 6.04
CA ASP A 16 -25.24 -1.60 6.17
C ASP A 16 -26.09 -1.86 4.90
N THR A 17 -26.34 -0.82 4.10
CA THR A 17 -27.23 -0.87 2.93
C THR A 17 -26.51 -0.75 1.59
N SER A 18 -25.28 -0.27 1.58
CA SER A 18 -24.51 -0.03 0.36
C SER A 18 -23.64 -1.24 0.00
N GLN A 19 -23.71 -1.65 -1.25
CA GLN A 19 -22.78 -2.65 -1.80
C GLN A 19 -21.40 -2.08 -2.13
N TYR A 20 -21.17 -0.78 -1.93
CA TYR A 20 -19.91 -0.11 -2.28
C TYR A 20 -19.08 0.24 -1.06
N ILE A 21 -19.69 0.37 0.12
CA ILE A 21 -19.00 0.80 1.34
C ILE A 21 -18.65 -0.44 2.18
N LYS A 22 -17.36 -0.71 2.30
CA LYS A 22 -16.81 -1.79 3.10
C LYS A 22 -16.75 -1.41 4.59
N SER A 23 -16.23 -0.23 4.89
CA SER A 23 -16.15 0.26 6.25
C SER A 23 -16.21 1.79 6.34
N VAL A 24 -16.64 2.27 7.52
CA VAL A 24 -16.64 3.68 7.91
C VAL A 24 -15.87 3.82 9.20
N TYR A 25 -14.90 4.71 9.25
CA TYR A 25 -14.14 4.98 10.47
C TYR A 25 -13.71 6.44 10.56
N THR A 26 -13.36 6.86 11.78
CA THR A 26 -12.86 8.21 12.04
C THR A 26 -11.36 8.20 12.28
N ALA A 27 -10.69 9.23 11.78
CA ALA A 27 -9.28 9.49 12.06
C ALA A 27 -9.18 10.77 12.92
N GLU A 28 -9.26 10.58 14.24
CA GLU A 28 -9.08 11.67 15.18
C GLU A 28 -7.62 12.07 15.28
N GLY A 29 -7.34 13.38 15.36
CA GLY A 29 -5.99 13.90 15.49
C GLY A 29 -5.20 13.99 14.18
N TRP A 30 -5.74 13.55 13.05
CA TRP A 30 -5.05 13.72 11.76
C TRP A 30 -5.03 15.19 11.32
N VAL A 31 -6.15 15.88 11.40
CA VAL A 31 -6.26 17.32 11.12
C VAL A 31 -6.68 18.03 12.39
N ASP A 32 -5.97 19.12 12.74
CA ASP A 32 -6.30 19.90 13.92
C ASP A 32 -7.70 20.52 13.83
N ARG A 33 -8.49 20.30 14.88
CA ARG A 33 -9.86 20.82 15.02
C ARG A 33 -10.86 20.36 13.94
N ALA A 34 -10.50 19.37 13.12
CA ALA A 34 -11.39 18.79 12.14
C ALA A 34 -11.68 17.31 12.46
N ALA A 35 -12.90 16.89 12.20
CA ALA A 35 -13.25 15.48 12.18
C ALA A 35 -12.99 14.94 10.77
N VAL A 36 -12.14 13.93 10.66
CA VAL A 36 -11.88 13.21 9.41
C VAL A 36 -12.67 11.92 9.46
N VAL A 37 -13.56 11.73 8.50
CA VAL A 37 -14.30 10.47 8.31
C VAL A 37 -13.81 9.80 7.04
N GLN A 38 -13.44 8.55 7.15
CA GLN A 38 -12.96 7.72 6.05
C GLN A 38 -14.04 6.74 5.63
N LEU A 39 -14.23 6.63 4.33
CA LEU A 39 -15.06 5.62 3.69
C LEU A 39 -14.13 4.67 2.93
N GLU A 40 -14.03 3.43 3.39
CA GLU A 40 -13.33 2.38 2.65
C GLU A 40 -14.33 1.73 1.70
N LEU A 41 -13.97 1.62 0.43
CA LEU A 41 -14.84 1.07 -0.61
C LEU A 41 -14.47 -0.38 -0.92
N GLU A 42 -15.47 -1.20 -1.28
CA GLU A 42 -15.27 -2.61 -1.69
C GLU A 42 -14.53 -2.74 -3.03
N SER A 43 -14.68 -1.74 -3.89
CA SER A 43 -14.08 -1.70 -5.21
C SER A 43 -13.86 -0.26 -5.66
N ASP A 44 -13.16 -0.07 -6.77
CA ASP A 44 -13.03 1.25 -7.39
C ASP A 44 -14.38 1.86 -7.70
N ALA A 45 -14.53 3.12 -7.33
CA ALA A 45 -15.72 3.90 -7.61
C ALA A 45 -15.37 5.33 -8.00
N ASP A 46 -16.15 5.87 -8.95
CA ASP A 46 -16.14 7.30 -9.19
C ASP A 46 -16.94 8.00 -8.11
N VAL A 47 -16.33 8.99 -7.48
CA VAL A 47 -16.90 9.73 -6.36
C VAL A 47 -17.30 11.11 -6.80
N GLN A 48 -18.58 11.44 -6.63
CA GLN A 48 -19.09 12.80 -6.83
C GLN A 48 -19.59 13.37 -5.52
N LEU A 49 -19.11 14.56 -5.17
CA LEU A 49 -19.52 15.30 -3.97
C LEU A 49 -20.41 16.47 -4.35
N ARG A 50 -21.50 16.65 -3.61
CA ARG A 50 -22.35 17.84 -3.68
C ARG A 50 -22.63 18.35 -2.27
N GLU A 51 -22.36 19.61 -2.06
CA GLU A 51 -22.64 20.30 -0.81
C GLU A 51 -23.91 21.16 -0.98
N TYR A 52 -24.78 21.12 0.02
CA TYR A 52 -25.97 21.93 0.13
C TYR A 52 -25.90 22.73 1.43
N GLN A 53 -26.14 24.04 1.37
CA GLN A 53 -26.05 24.91 2.54
C GLN A 53 -27.36 24.96 3.34
N GLU A 54 -28.50 24.73 2.70
CA GLU A 54 -29.81 24.75 3.37
C GLU A 54 -30.70 23.57 2.91
N PRO A 55 -30.94 22.57 3.75
CA PRO A 55 -30.23 22.25 4.98
C PRO A 55 -28.77 21.88 4.73
N GLY A 56 -27.86 22.15 5.65
CA GLY A 56 -26.45 21.77 5.52
C GLY A 56 -26.33 20.26 5.34
N SER A 57 -25.93 19.81 4.14
CA SER A 57 -25.76 18.40 3.84
C SER A 57 -24.70 18.19 2.78
N ILE A 58 -24.03 17.04 2.85
CA ILE A 58 -23.08 16.57 1.84
C ILE A 58 -23.64 15.29 1.22
N VAL A 59 -23.87 15.30 -0.09
CA VAL A 59 -24.29 14.11 -0.82
C VAL A 59 -23.08 13.51 -1.52
N ILE A 60 -22.78 12.27 -1.17
CA ILE A 60 -21.72 11.46 -1.78
C ILE A 60 -22.39 10.47 -2.73
N ARG A 61 -22.11 10.60 -4.03
CA ARG A 61 -22.56 9.64 -5.04
C ARG A 61 -21.40 8.75 -5.42
N LEU A 62 -21.58 7.44 -5.25
CA LEU A 62 -20.64 6.40 -5.68
C LEU A 62 -21.21 5.72 -6.93
N THR A 63 -20.40 5.61 -7.97
CA THR A 63 -20.72 4.84 -9.17
C THR A 63 -19.57 3.87 -9.47
N PRO A 64 -19.84 2.64 -9.96
CA PRO A 64 -18.77 1.72 -10.29
C PRO A 64 -17.80 2.36 -11.28
N ALA A 65 -16.50 2.30 -10.96
CA ALA A 65 -15.45 2.66 -11.89
C ALA A 65 -14.97 1.42 -12.65
N GLU A 66 -14.34 1.62 -13.80
CA GLU A 66 -13.64 0.54 -14.48
C GLU A 66 -12.47 0.07 -13.61
N ASN A 67 -12.29 -1.26 -13.51
CA ASN A 67 -11.16 -1.84 -12.79
C ASN A 67 -9.84 -1.35 -13.43
N ARG A 68 -9.07 -0.59 -12.68
CA ARG A 68 -7.73 -0.19 -13.07
C ARG A 68 -6.78 -1.34 -12.75
N LEU A 69 -6.25 -1.96 -13.79
CA LEU A 69 -5.22 -3.00 -13.67
C LEU A 69 -3.80 -2.42 -13.80
N ASP A 70 -3.68 -1.11 -13.92
CA ASP A 70 -2.39 -0.43 -14.08
C ASP A 70 -1.55 -0.55 -12.81
N THR A 71 -0.26 -0.74 -13.00
CA THR A 71 0.71 -0.66 -11.92
C THR A 71 0.92 0.80 -11.54
N ILE A 72 0.82 1.11 -10.25
CA ILE A 72 1.12 2.42 -9.69
C ILE A 72 2.20 2.29 -8.62
N TYR A 73 2.93 3.38 -8.41
CA TYR A 73 3.92 3.53 -7.36
C TYR A 73 3.43 4.58 -6.37
N SER A 74 2.95 4.09 -5.21
CA SER A 74 2.40 4.91 -4.15
C SER A 74 3.53 5.40 -3.25
N LEU A 75 3.79 6.72 -3.24
CA LEU A 75 4.61 7.34 -2.23
C LEU A 75 3.79 7.48 -0.96
N ARG A 76 4.22 6.83 0.11
CA ARG A 76 3.46 6.76 1.37
C ARG A 76 4.36 6.68 2.60
N THR A 77 3.79 6.93 3.76
CA THR A 77 4.46 6.66 5.04
C THR A 77 4.49 5.16 5.34
N LEU A 78 5.35 4.77 6.27
CA LEU A 78 5.19 3.52 7.01
C LEU A 78 3.81 3.48 7.69
N SER A 79 3.37 2.28 8.06
CA SER A 79 2.10 2.05 8.75
C SER A 79 2.23 2.34 10.25
N ALA A 80 1.18 2.91 10.86
CA ALA A 80 1.15 3.24 12.27
C ALA A 80 -0.24 2.99 12.87
N ASP A 81 -0.31 2.86 14.20
CA ASP A 81 -1.55 2.62 14.91
C ASP A 81 -2.40 3.87 15.10
N SER A 82 -1.81 5.04 14.99
CA SER A 82 -2.51 6.30 15.23
C SER A 82 -2.17 7.40 14.23
N PRO A 83 -3.10 8.33 13.98
CA PRO A 83 -2.85 9.50 13.15
C PRO A 83 -1.73 10.41 13.69
N GLU A 84 -1.56 10.48 15.02
CA GLU A 84 -0.51 11.29 15.65
C GLU A 84 0.89 10.77 15.28
N ALA A 85 1.07 9.45 15.28
CA ALA A 85 2.34 8.83 14.87
C ALA A 85 2.66 9.15 13.40
N LEU A 86 1.66 9.14 12.52
CA LEU A 86 1.82 9.49 11.10
C LEU A 86 2.23 10.94 10.88
N ARG A 87 1.75 11.88 11.72
CA ARG A 87 2.08 13.31 11.60
C ARG A 87 3.58 13.60 11.79
N SER A 88 4.31 12.71 12.45
CA SER A 88 5.76 12.80 12.56
C SER A 88 6.49 12.45 11.25
N MET A 89 5.86 11.64 10.39
CA MET A 89 6.41 11.20 9.09
C MET A 89 5.93 12.10 7.95
N ALA A 90 4.67 12.54 8.00
CA ALA A 90 4.07 13.40 6.99
C ALA A 90 3.04 14.34 7.60
N ALA A 91 3.10 15.62 7.26
CA ALA A 91 2.06 16.57 7.63
C ALA A 91 0.79 16.38 6.78
N PRO A 92 -0.40 16.72 7.33
CA PRO A 92 -1.60 16.84 6.52
C PRO A 92 -1.42 17.93 5.45
N GLU A 93 -1.44 17.54 4.19
CA GLU A 93 -1.31 18.46 3.05
C GLU A 93 -2.38 18.18 2.00
N GLU A 94 -2.57 19.12 1.09
CA GLU A 94 -3.52 18.95 -0.01
C GLU A 94 -3.10 17.75 -0.89
N GLY A 95 -4.06 16.87 -1.16
CA GLY A 95 -3.84 15.64 -1.93
C GLY A 95 -3.33 14.45 -1.12
N ALA A 96 -2.86 14.65 0.12
CA ALA A 96 -2.51 13.55 0.99
C ALA A 96 -3.76 12.78 1.44
N ARG A 97 -3.70 11.45 1.38
CA ARG A 97 -4.81 10.57 1.74
C ARG A 97 -4.43 9.69 2.93
N LEU A 98 -5.25 9.73 3.96
CA LEU A 98 -5.11 8.80 5.10
C LEU A 98 -5.86 7.51 4.75
N LEU A 99 -5.16 6.40 4.70
CA LEU A 99 -5.67 5.11 4.26
C LEU A 99 -5.37 4.03 5.30
N ARG A 100 -5.99 2.85 5.13
CA ARG A 100 -5.66 1.63 5.89
C ARG A 100 -5.01 0.59 5.00
N ASP A 101 -4.10 -0.16 5.60
CA ASP A 101 -3.45 -1.32 4.99
C ASP A 101 -4.20 -2.63 5.28
N ASN A 102 -3.64 -3.74 4.81
CA ASN A 102 -4.21 -5.08 4.97
C ASN A 102 -4.24 -5.59 6.43
N ALA A 103 -3.50 -4.96 7.34
CA ALA A 103 -3.56 -5.23 8.78
C ALA A 103 -4.50 -4.26 9.53
N GLY A 104 -5.14 -3.32 8.82
CA GLY A 104 -6.02 -2.31 9.39
C GLY A 104 -5.31 -1.13 10.03
N ARG A 105 -3.97 -1.02 9.87
CA ARG A 105 -3.19 0.12 10.35
C ARG A 105 -3.29 1.29 9.40
N LEU A 106 -3.02 2.48 9.90
CA LEU A 106 -3.10 3.71 9.13
C LEU A 106 -1.77 4.03 8.45
N PHE A 107 -1.85 4.61 7.27
CA PHE A 107 -0.73 5.25 6.58
C PHE A 107 -1.21 6.47 5.81
N VAL A 108 -0.29 7.35 5.42
CA VAL A 108 -0.57 8.51 4.57
C VAL A 108 0.00 8.26 3.19
N GLU A 109 -0.85 8.25 2.18
CA GLU A 109 -0.43 8.28 0.79
C GLU A 109 -0.27 9.74 0.34
N LEU A 110 0.93 10.08 -0.11
CA LEU A 110 1.33 11.44 -0.52
C LEU A 110 1.21 11.65 -2.04
N GLY A 111 1.03 10.58 -2.78
CA GLY A 111 0.83 10.62 -4.23
C GLY A 111 0.98 9.26 -4.88
N GLN A 112 0.46 9.17 -6.10
CA GLN A 112 0.58 8.00 -6.98
C GLN A 112 1.35 8.41 -8.22
N TYR A 113 2.29 7.60 -8.64
CA TYR A 113 3.20 7.90 -9.72
C TYR A 113 3.32 6.73 -10.69
N ASP A 114 3.70 7.06 -11.91
CA ASP A 114 4.18 6.16 -12.94
C ASP A 114 5.16 6.95 -13.83
N PRO A 115 6.37 6.47 -14.04
CA PRO A 115 7.01 5.27 -13.50
C PRO A 115 7.56 5.45 -12.07
N ARG A 116 8.16 4.37 -11.50
CA ARG A 116 8.72 4.29 -10.14
C ARG A 116 9.70 5.42 -9.81
N GLU A 117 10.56 5.79 -10.75
CA GLU A 117 11.57 6.84 -10.58
C GLU A 117 10.97 8.21 -10.24
N LYS A 118 9.72 8.47 -10.66
CA LYS A 118 9.03 9.70 -10.25
C LYS A 118 8.64 9.67 -8.77
N ALA A 119 8.19 8.52 -8.27
CA ALA A 119 7.88 8.35 -6.85
C ALA A 119 9.13 8.46 -5.98
N GLU A 120 10.23 7.82 -6.40
CA GLU A 120 11.52 7.87 -5.70
C GLU A 120 12.11 9.30 -5.67
N ARG A 121 11.99 10.04 -6.76
CA ARG A 121 12.39 11.45 -6.80
C ARG A 121 11.55 12.28 -5.84
N ALA A 122 10.21 12.11 -5.85
CA ALA A 122 9.32 12.82 -4.96
C ALA A 122 9.58 12.48 -3.47
N ALA A 123 10.00 11.24 -3.17
CA ALA A 123 10.44 10.85 -1.84
C ALA A 123 11.74 11.55 -1.44
N GLY A 124 12.73 11.58 -2.35
CA GLY A 124 14.00 12.26 -2.15
C GLY A 124 13.85 13.77 -1.93
N ASP A 125 12.99 14.42 -2.70
CA ASP A 125 12.71 15.85 -2.58
C ASP A 125 12.10 16.22 -1.22
N ARG A 126 11.35 15.30 -0.59
CA ARG A 126 10.76 15.49 0.74
C ARG A 126 11.77 15.27 1.87
N GLY A 127 12.75 14.40 1.68
CA GLY A 127 13.81 14.10 2.66
C GLY A 127 13.31 13.64 4.02
N ALA A 128 12.07 13.19 4.12
CA ALA A 128 11.48 12.76 5.38
C ALA A 128 11.75 11.26 5.62
N ALA A 129 12.13 10.91 6.84
CA ALA A 129 12.26 9.52 7.26
C ALA A 129 10.90 8.81 7.30
N GLY A 130 10.89 7.51 7.06
CA GLY A 130 9.67 6.70 7.08
C GLY A 130 8.78 6.84 5.85
N LEU A 131 9.30 7.40 4.74
CA LEU A 131 8.64 7.37 3.42
C LEU A 131 9.11 6.17 2.62
N ILE A 132 8.17 5.48 2.00
CA ILE A 132 8.39 4.32 1.15
C ILE A 132 7.66 4.47 -0.18
N VAL A 133 8.11 3.73 -1.19
CA VAL A 133 7.49 3.67 -2.52
C VAL A 133 6.92 2.27 -2.74
N GLU A 134 5.64 2.08 -2.46
CA GLU A 134 4.96 0.80 -2.63
C GLU A 134 4.48 0.62 -4.07
N ARG A 135 4.87 -0.50 -4.70
CA ARG A 135 4.30 -0.94 -5.98
C ARG A 135 2.95 -1.58 -5.73
N ARG A 136 1.90 -1.10 -6.36
CA ARG A 136 0.55 -1.69 -6.32
C ARG A 136 -0.01 -1.86 -7.72
N THR A 137 -0.85 -2.87 -7.89
CA THR A 137 -1.56 -3.13 -9.14
C THR A 137 -3.05 -3.03 -8.87
N GLY A 138 -3.75 -2.17 -9.61
CA GLY A 138 -5.20 -2.05 -9.54
C GLY A 138 -5.72 -1.83 -8.11
N ASN A 139 -6.68 -2.67 -7.72
CA ASN A 139 -7.38 -2.61 -6.43
C ASN A 139 -6.67 -3.40 -5.30
N ASN A 140 -5.40 -3.73 -5.45
CA ASN A 140 -4.69 -4.44 -4.40
C ASN A 140 -4.70 -3.63 -3.10
N VAL A 141 -5.07 -4.31 -2.02
CA VAL A 141 -5.04 -3.72 -0.68
C VAL A 141 -3.60 -3.38 -0.33
N PRO A 142 -3.30 -2.17 0.14
CA PRO A 142 -1.96 -1.78 0.55
C PRO A 142 -1.40 -2.73 1.61
N VAL A 143 -0.10 -3.03 1.51
CA VAL A 143 0.57 -3.94 2.46
C VAL A 143 0.97 -3.18 3.72
N CYS A 144 0.91 -3.84 4.88
CA CYS A 144 1.38 -3.28 6.13
C CYS A 144 2.92 -3.30 6.19
N TYR A 145 3.52 -2.12 6.29
CA TYR A 145 4.95 -1.94 6.53
C TYR A 145 5.14 -1.08 7.78
N GLU A 146 5.45 -1.72 8.91
CA GLU A 146 5.64 -1.04 10.20
C GLU A 146 7.03 -0.44 10.34
N THR A 147 8.01 -1.03 9.68
CA THR A 147 9.41 -0.61 9.72
C THR A 147 10.02 -0.57 8.33
N GLU A 148 11.10 0.16 8.21
CA GLU A 148 11.86 0.25 6.96
C GLU A 148 12.48 -1.10 6.60
N GLU A 149 12.93 -1.89 7.58
CA GLU A 149 13.47 -3.24 7.36
C GLU A 149 12.40 -4.18 6.79
N ALA A 150 11.16 -4.12 7.29
CA ALA A 150 10.06 -4.92 6.76
C ALA A 150 9.77 -4.56 5.30
N TYR A 151 9.77 -3.27 4.98
CA TYR A 151 9.61 -2.79 3.61
C TYR A 151 10.77 -3.25 2.71
N GLN A 152 12.02 -3.06 3.13
CA GLN A 152 13.21 -3.47 2.35
C GLN A 152 13.21 -4.99 2.11
N SER A 153 12.84 -5.78 3.11
CA SER A 153 12.70 -7.23 3.00
C SER A 153 11.65 -7.63 1.94
N ALA A 154 10.52 -6.94 1.92
CA ALA A 154 9.47 -7.18 0.92
C ALA A 154 9.92 -6.80 -0.49
N VAL A 155 10.58 -5.65 -0.66
CA VAL A 155 11.14 -5.22 -1.97
C VAL A 155 12.16 -6.22 -2.49
N LEU A 156 13.04 -6.73 -1.60
CA LEU A 156 14.02 -7.74 -1.94
C LEU A 156 13.37 -9.04 -2.42
N LEU A 157 12.35 -9.52 -1.68
CA LEU A 157 11.61 -10.73 -2.05
C LEU A 157 10.80 -10.56 -3.34
N ASP A 158 10.23 -9.38 -3.58
CA ASP A 158 9.52 -9.09 -4.83
C ASP A 158 10.47 -9.15 -6.04
N GLY A 159 11.65 -8.54 -5.94
CA GLY A 159 12.68 -8.61 -6.97
C GLY A 159 13.17 -10.04 -7.22
N TYR A 160 13.36 -10.81 -6.15
CA TYR A 160 13.73 -12.21 -6.26
C TYR A 160 12.65 -13.06 -6.93
N ASN A 161 11.38 -12.89 -6.55
CA ASN A 161 10.26 -13.61 -7.14
C ASN A 161 10.06 -13.24 -8.63
N GLU A 162 10.25 -11.99 -8.98
CA GLU A 162 10.22 -11.55 -10.38
C GLU A 162 11.32 -12.23 -11.19
N LEU A 163 12.53 -12.34 -10.64
CA LEU A 163 13.64 -13.06 -11.25
C LEU A 163 13.31 -14.54 -11.46
N LEU A 164 12.79 -15.24 -10.44
CA LEU A 164 12.38 -16.65 -10.54
C LEU A 164 11.31 -16.89 -11.61
N GLN A 165 10.43 -15.91 -11.87
CA GLN A 165 9.36 -16.02 -12.87
C GLN A 165 9.82 -15.69 -14.29
N THR A 166 10.86 -14.90 -14.45
CA THR A 166 11.28 -14.35 -15.75
C THR A 166 12.51 -15.02 -16.33
N THR A 167 13.35 -15.69 -15.51
CA THR A 167 14.51 -16.42 -16.00
C THR A 167 14.26 -17.91 -16.13
N VAL A 168 14.98 -18.54 -17.04
CA VAL A 168 15.11 -20.01 -17.15
C VAL A 168 16.52 -20.51 -16.80
N GLU A 169 17.44 -19.57 -16.55
CA GLU A 169 18.85 -19.82 -16.23
C GLU A 169 19.05 -19.68 -14.71
N VAL A 170 19.90 -20.52 -14.13
CA VAL A 170 20.19 -20.49 -12.70
C VAL A 170 21.19 -19.40 -12.30
N GLU A 171 22.10 -19.05 -13.18
CA GLU A 171 23.17 -18.08 -12.92
C GLU A 171 22.67 -16.72 -12.43
N PRO A 172 21.63 -16.09 -13.00
CA PRO A 172 21.09 -14.84 -12.49
C PRO A 172 20.53 -14.98 -11.06
N ILE A 173 19.92 -16.14 -10.74
CA ILE A 173 19.39 -16.42 -9.40
C ILE A 173 20.52 -16.54 -8.39
N LEU A 174 21.59 -17.28 -8.72
CA LEU A 174 22.76 -17.42 -7.86
C LEU A 174 23.47 -16.07 -7.64
N ALA A 175 23.62 -15.27 -8.68
CA ALA A 175 24.21 -13.93 -8.56
C ALA A 175 23.38 -13.03 -7.62
N PHE A 176 22.06 -13.08 -7.72
CA PHE A 176 21.17 -12.34 -6.81
C PHE A 176 21.32 -12.81 -5.35
N LEU A 177 21.41 -14.13 -5.13
CA LEU A 177 21.64 -14.69 -3.80
C LEU A 177 22.99 -14.31 -3.22
N GLU A 178 24.07 -14.37 -4.02
CA GLU A 178 25.40 -13.95 -3.60
C GLU A 178 25.44 -12.49 -3.14
N GLU A 179 24.71 -11.62 -3.82
CA GLU A 179 24.65 -10.20 -3.49
C GLU A 179 23.83 -9.89 -2.23
N HIS A 180 22.71 -10.59 -2.03
CA HIS A 180 21.70 -10.16 -1.06
C HIS A 180 21.51 -11.10 0.13
N LEU A 181 21.84 -12.40 0.00
CA LEU A 181 21.48 -13.40 1.01
C LEU A 181 22.13 -13.11 2.38
N ALA A 182 23.41 -12.75 2.40
CA ALA A 182 24.14 -12.56 3.65
C ALA A 182 23.63 -11.35 4.48
N GLY A 183 23.06 -10.35 3.82
CA GLY A 183 22.51 -9.16 4.46
C GLY A 183 21.03 -9.27 4.86
N ALA A 184 20.34 -10.32 4.40
CA ALA A 184 18.92 -10.51 4.63
C ALA A 184 18.65 -11.14 6.02
N SER A 185 17.42 -10.93 6.55
CA SER A 185 16.97 -11.59 7.78
C SER A 185 16.87 -13.11 7.57
N ALA A 186 16.93 -13.89 8.66
CA ALA A 186 16.83 -15.35 8.58
C ALA A 186 15.55 -15.85 7.88
N GLU A 187 14.43 -15.15 8.04
CA GLU A 187 13.15 -15.47 7.39
C GLU A 187 13.22 -15.21 5.88
N VAL A 188 13.82 -14.10 5.47
CA VAL A 188 14.04 -13.77 4.06
C VAL A 188 15.01 -14.75 3.43
N GLN A 189 16.11 -15.10 4.10
CA GLN A 189 17.07 -16.10 3.65
C GLN A 189 16.39 -17.47 3.40
N ASP A 190 15.58 -17.95 4.35
CA ASP A 190 14.85 -19.22 4.22
C ASP A 190 13.89 -19.18 3.03
N THR A 191 13.18 -18.06 2.84
CA THR A 191 12.27 -17.88 1.71
C THR A 191 13.01 -17.90 0.36
N MET A 192 14.14 -17.20 0.26
CA MET A 192 14.96 -17.17 -0.97
C MET A 192 15.54 -18.56 -1.28
N LEU A 193 16.03 -19.28 -0.28
CA LEU A 193 16.57 -20.64 -0.48
C LEU A 193 15.50 -21.65 -0.89
N ARG A 194 14.28 -21.54 -0.34
CA ARG A 194 13.14 -22.34 -0.81
C ARG A 194 12.77 -22.00 -2.25
N GLY A 195 12.80 -20.72 -2.63
CA GLY A 195 12.55 -20.31 -4.00
C GLY A 195 13.57 -20.91 -4.98
N LEU A 196 14.86 -20.91 -4.63
CA LEU A 196 15.89 -21.57 -5.41
C LEU A 196 15.62 -23.09 -5.55
N THR A 197 15.32 -23.76 -4.43
CA THR A 197 15.00 -25.19 -4.45
C THR A 197 13.83 -25.49 -5.38
N GLY A 198 12.73 -24.72 -5.29
CA GLY A 198 11.58 -24.89 -6.17
C GLY A 198 11.89 -24.63 -7.65
N PHE A 199 12.77 -23.66 -7.93
CA PHE A 199 13.24 -23.39 -9.29
C PHE A 199 14.06 -24.57 -9.84
N LEU A 200 15.00 -25.11 -9.07
CA LEU A 200 15.82 -26.26 -9.45
C LEU A 200 14.97 -27.50 -9.70
N ASP A 201 14.05 -27.83 -8.79
CA ASP A 201 13.12 -28.97 -8.92
C ASP A 201 12.24 -28.87 -10.18
N GLY A 202 11.79 -27.66 -10.51
CA GLY A 202 10.95 -27.40 -11.68
C GLY A 202 11.71 -27.43 -13.01
N ASN A 203 13.05 -27.31 -12.98
CA ASN A 203 13.90 -27.20 -14.17
C ASN A 203 14.94 -28.33 -14.29
N GLU A 204 14.80 -29.41 -13.52
CA GLU A 204 15.78 -30.53 -13.50
C GLU A 204 16.22 -31.02 -14.89
N ALA A 205 15.32 -31.04 -15.88
CA ALA A 205 15.59 -31.51 -17.23
C ALA A 205 16.50 -30.59 -18.07
N GLY A 206 16.68 -29.34 -17.65
CA GLY A 206 17.44 -28.31 -18.36
C GLY A 206 18.75 -27.89 -17.68
N LEU A 207 19.00 -28.36 -16.45
CA LEU A 207 20.16 -27.94 -15.65
C LEU A 207 21.40 -28.75 -16.02
N ASP A 208 22.48 -28.04 -16.30
CA ASP A 208 23.81 -28.61 -16.44
C ASP A 208 24.46 -28.69 -15.04
N TRP A 209 24.25 -29.81 -14.35
CA TRP A 209 24.72 -30.06 -12.98
C TRP A 209 26.27 -30.06 -12.85
N GLU A 210 27.01 -30.12 -13.96
CA GLU A 210 28.47 -30.00 -13.93
C GLU A 210 28.95 -28.54 -13.81
N ARG A 211 28.05 -27.56 -13.98
CA ARG A 211 28.33 -26.13 -13.91
C ARG A 211 27.86 -25.44 -12.63
N ILE A 212 27.06 -26.11 -11.79
CA ILE A 212 26.57 -25.64 -10.50
C ILE A 212 27.45 -26.20 -9.38
#